data_a993205956c47b8ff39a2e86c68b19cb
#
_entry.id   a993205956c47b8ff39a2e86c68b19cb
#
_cell.length_a   1.000
_cell.length_b   1.000
_cell.length_c   1.000
_cell.angle_alpha   90.00
_cell.angle_beta   90.00
_cell.angle_gamma   90.00
#
_symmetry.space_group_name_H-M   'P 1'
#
loop_
_entity.id
_entity.type
_entity.pdbx_description
1 polymer ?
#
loop_
_entity_poly.entity_id
_entity_poly.type
_entity_poly.pdbx_seq_one_letter_code
_entity_poly.pdbx_strand_id
1 'polypeptide(L)'
;GFPGIPLAIFFPNVQFHLVDSIGKKIKVGQAVAEAIGLKNITFRHCRVEEEKEKYDFVVSRAVMPLADLVKLVRKNIKKEQQNALPNGLICLKGGELQHEILPFRNQALSLELGDYFKEEFFKTKKVVYVPL
;
A
#
# COMPACT_ATOMS: atom_id res chain seq x y z
N GLY A 1 -0.79 -10.95 3.44
CA GLY A 1 0.46 -10.63 2.75
C GLY A 1 0.29 -10.00 1.39
N PHE A 2 -0.89 -9.56 1.03
CA PHE A 2 -1.16 -8.97 -0.27
C PHE A 2 -1.42 -7.47 -0.12
N PRO A 3 -0.74 -6.58 -0.85
CA PRO A 3 0.18 -6.82 -1.98
C PRO A 3 1.65 -6.96 -1.57
N GLY A 4 1.97 -6.96 -0.29
CA GLY A 4 3.36 -6.87 0.20
C GLY A 4 4.27 -7.99 -0.28
N ILE A 5 3.85 -9.26 -0.15
CA ILE A 5 4.70 -10.38 -0.55
C ILE A 5 5.00 -10.39 -2.05
N PRO A 6 4.01 -10.24 -2.96
CA PRO A 6 4.31 -10.13 -4.37
C PRO A 6 5.26 -8.96 -4.70
N LEU A 7 5.09 -7.81 -4.08
CA LEU A 7 5.97 -6.67 -4.29
C LEU A 7 7.40 -6.97 -3.83
N ALA A 8 7.55 -7.63 -2.70
CA ALA A 8 8.87 -8.01 -2.20
C ALA A 8 9.59 -8.97 -3.15
N ILE A 9 8.86 -9.86 -3.81
CA ILE A 9 9.41 -10.77 -4.81
C ILE A 9 9.95 -9.98 -6.01
N PHE A 10 9.14 -9.05 -6.53
CA PHE A 10 9.50 -8.28 -7.73
C PHE A 10 10.54 -7.19 -7.47
N PHE A 11 10.65 -6.70 -6.24
CA PHE A 11 11.56 -5.61 -5.89
C PHE A 11 12.52 -6.04 -4.77
N PRO A 12 13.49 -6.91 -5.09
CA PRO A 12 14.35 -7.50 -4.04
C PRO A 12 15.27 -6.50 -3.34
N ASN A 13 15.50 -5.32 -3.92
CA ASN A 13 16.34 -4.27 -3.33
C ASN A 13 15.55 -3.29 -2.46
N VAL A 14 14.24 -3.47 -2.35
CA VAL A 14 13.36 -2.63 -1.53
C VAL A 14 13.02 -3.38 -0.25
N GLN A 15 13.03 -2.68 0.88
CA GLN A 15 12.65 -3.24 2.17
C GLN A 15 11.16 -3.06 2.38
N PHE A 16 10.47 -4.15 2.72
CA PHE A 16 9.04 -4.15 3.00
C PHE A 16 8.77 -4.49 4.45
N HIS A 17 7.80 -3.80 5.02
CA HIS A 17 7.33 -4.07 6.38
C HIS A 17 5.80 -4.20 6.35
N LEU A 18 5.31 -5.38 6.66
CA LEU A 18 3.88 -5.69 6.62
C LEU A 18 3.27 -5.62 8.01
N VAL A 19 2.17 -4.88 8.10
CA VAL A 19 1.42 -4.69 9.34
C VAL A 19 0.00 -5.19 9.12
N ASP A 20 -0.50 -5.98 10.06
CA ASP A 20 -1.89 -6.44 10.04
C ASP A 20 -2.37 -6.63 11.47
N SER A 21 -3.61 -6.29 11.73
CA SER A 21 -4.25 -6.48 13.03
C SER A 21 -4.67 -7.93 13.27
N ILE A 22 -4.66 -8.76 12.24
CA ILE A 22 -5.05 -10.16 12.33
C ILE A 22 -3.80 -11.04 12.40
N GLY A 23 -3.53 -11.58 13.58
CA GLY A 23 -2.32 -12.39 13.83
C GLY A 23 -2.21 -13.60 12.91
N LYS A 24 -3.32 -14.23 12.57
CA LYS A 24 -3.33 -15.38 11.66
C LYS A 24 -2.80 -15.01 10.28
N LYS A 25 -3.15 -13.83 9.77
CA LYS A 25 -2.65 -13.35 8.47
C LYS A 25 -1.15 -13.10 8.51
N ILE A 26 -0.65 -12.56 9.62
CA ILE A 26 0.78 -12.35 9.81
C ILE A 26 1.53 -13.70 9.83
N LYS A 27 1.01 -14.69 10.55
CA LYS A 27 1.63 -16.01 10.60
C LYS A 27 1.69 -16.68 9.23
N VAL A 28 0.62 -16.59 8.45
CA VAL A 28 0.58 -17.13 7.09
C VAL A 28 1.60 -16.42 6.21
N GLY A 29 1.63 -15.09 6.28
CA GLY A 29 2.58 -14.29 5.50
C GLY A 29 4.02 -14.63 5.83
N GLN A 30 4.35 -14.77 7.12
CA GLN A 30 5.69 -15.16 7.57
C GLN A 30 6.07 -16.54 7.05
N ALA A 31 5.15 -17.52 7.12
CA ALA A 31 5.40 -18.86 6.64
C ALA A 31 5.67 -18.90 5.14
N VAL A 32 4.90 -18.15 4.35
CA VAL A 32 5.09 -18.05 2.90
C VAL A 32 6.43 -17.39 2.58
N ALA A 33 6.73 -16.26 3.21
CA ALA A 33 7.99 -15.53 2.98
C ALA A 33 9.21 -16.41 3.30
N GLU A 34 9.15 -17.15 4.40
CA GLU A 34 10.21 -18.06 4.79
C GLU A 34 10.36 -19.20 3.78
N ALA A 35 9.24 -19.81 3.37
CA ALA A 35 9.25 -20.93 2.43
C ALA A 35 9.86 -20.57 1.08
N ILE A 36 9.69 -19.35 0.60
CA ILE A 36 10.27 -18.89 -0.67
C ILE A 36 11.58 -18.13 -0.50
N GLY A 37 12.07 -18.00 0.72
CA GLY A 37 13.37 -17.40 1.00
C GLY A 37 13.46 -15.90 0.85
N LEU A 38 12.37 -15.17 1.07
CA LEU A 38 12.39 -13.70 1.04
C LEU A 38 13.19 -13.15 2.22
N LYS A 39 14.08 -12.19 1.92
CA LYS A 39 14.95 -11.56 2.93
C LYS A 39 14.68 -10.07 3.11
N ASN A 40 13.88 -9.47 2.24
CA ASN A 40 13.59 -8.05 2.23
C ASN A 40 12.20 -7.72 2.81
N ILE A 41 11.71 -8.52 3.72
CA ILE A 41 10.38 -8.36 4.30
C ILE A 41 10.39 -8.66 5.79
N THR A 42 9.70 -7.83 6.55
CA THR A 42 9.45 -8.04 7.97
C THR A 42 7.96 -7.91 8.25
N PHE A 43 7.53 -8.42 9.39
CA PHE A 43 6.11 -8.48 9.75
C PHE A 43 5.90 -7.98 11.17
N ARG A 44 4.75 -7.34 11.38
CA ARG A 44 4.33 -6.92 12.71
C ARG A 44 2.83 -7.13 12.87
N HIS A 45 2.44 -7.81 13.94
CA HIS A 45 1.04 -7.97 14.31
C HIS A 45 0.64 -6.77 15.17
N CYS A 46 0.02 -5.78 14.56
CA CYS A 46 -0.51 -4.62 15.27
C CYS A 46 -1.50 -3.87 14.39
N ARG A 47 -2.20 -2.91 14.97
CA ARG A 47 -3.01 -1.98 14.20
C ARG A 47 -2.12 -0.90 13.61
N VAL A 48 -2.52 -0.33 12.47
CA VAL A 48 -1.77 0.76 11.83
C VAL A 48 -1.57 1.94 12.77
N GLU A 49 -2.56 2.23 13.61
CA GLU A 49 -2.49 3.31 14.60
C GLU A 49 -1.32 3.12 15.58
N GLU A 50 -0.92 1.88 15.84
CA GLU A 50 0.16 1.53 16.75
C GLU A 50 1.54 1.55 16.07
N GLU A 51 1.58 1.54 14.74
CA GLU A 51 2.84 1.60 13.99
C GLU A 51 3.39 3.03 14.03
N LYS A 52 4.60 3.19 14.57
CA LYS A 52 5.23 4.50 14.74
C LYS A 52 6.38 4.77 13.77
N GLU A 53 6.85 3.73 13.09
CA GLU A 53 7.94 3.88 12.13
C GLU A 53 7.49 4.65 10.90
N LYS A 54 8.46 5.29 10.24
CA LYS A 54 8.22 6.07 9.03
C LYS A 54 8.85 5.38 7.82
N TYR A 55 8.17 5.52 6.69
CA TYR A 55 8.53 4.85 5.44
C TYR A 55 8.45 5.83 4.28
N ASP A 56 9.13 5.48 3.18
CA ASP A 56 9.03 6.27 1.96
C ASP A 56 7.62 6.17 1.35
N PHE A 57 7.05 4.97 1.37
CA PHE A 57 5.72 4.72 0.84
C PHE A 57 4.93 3.82 1.75
N VAL A 58 3.63 4.06 1.82
CA VAL A 58 2.67 3.14 2.41
C VAL A 58 1.81 2.60 1.29
N VAL A 59 1.68 1.28 1.21
CA VAL A 59 0.86 0.61 0.20
C VAL A 59 -0.29 -0.11 0.91
N SER A 60 -1.49 0.08 0.43
CA SER A 60 -2.68 -0.50 1.05
C SER A 60 -3.70 -0.91 0.00
N ARG A 61 -4.40 -2.01 0.29
CA ARG A 61 -5.69 -2.32 -0.36
C ARG A 61 -6.75 -1.65 0.51
N ALA A 62 -7.16 -0.46 0.13
CA ALA A 62 -7.97 0.37 1.00
C ALA A 62 -9.43 -0.07 1.05
N VAL A 63 -9.91 -0.30 2.25
CA VAL A 63 -11.32 -0.61 2.55
C VAL A 63 -12.03 0.56 3.21
N MET A 64 -11.32 1.66 3.47
CA MET A 64 -11.86 2.87 4.07
C MET A 64 -11.74 4.05 3.08
N PRO A 65 -12.49 5.14 3.28
CA PRO A 65 -12.37 6.33 2.45
C PRO A 65 -10.95 6.87 2.40
N LEU A 66 -10.55 7.40 1.24
CA LEU A 66 -9.19 7.89 1.01
C LEU A 66 -8.76 8.94 2.05
N ALA A 67 -9.64 9.88 2.40
CA ALA A 67 -9.32 10.91 3.38
C ALA A 67 -8.98 10.32 4.76
N ASP A 68 -9.71 9.29 5.17
CA ASP A 68 -9.47 8.61 6.45
C ASP A 68 -8.15 7.85 6.41
N LEU A 69 -7.87 7.19 5.29
CA LEU A 69 -6.61 6.46 5.12
C LEU A 69 -5.42 7.42 5.13
N VAL A 70 -5.52 8.55 4.45
CA VAL A 70 -4.47 9.58 4.45
C VAL A 70 -4.18 10.07 5.87
N LYS A 71 -5.23 10.38 6.64
CA LYS A 71 -5.06 10.79 8.04
C LYS A 71 -4.37 9.72 8.86
N LEU A 72 -4.73 8.47 8.63
CA LEU A 72 -4.20 7.32 9.39
C LEU A 72 -2.71 7.12 9.14
N VAL A 73 -2.25 7.23 7.88
CA VAL A 73 -0.89 6.86 7.48
C VAL A 73 0.07 8.04 7.33
N ARG A 74 -0.42 9.27 7.34
CA ARG A 74 0.43 10.46 7.15
C ARG A 74 1.63 10.47 8.11
N LYS A 75 1.42 10.06 9.36
CA LYS A 75 2.48 9.97 10.37
C LYS A 75 3.57 8.97 10.02
N ASN A 76 3.27 8.03 9.13
CA ASN A 76 4.18 6.96 8.72
C ASN A 76 4.94 7.27 7.43
N ILE A 77 4.80 8.48 6.89
CA ILE A 77 5.51 8.89 5.68
C ILE A 77 6.68 9.77 6.04
N LYS A 78 7.87 9.41 5.55
CA LYS A 78 9.08 10.21 5.74
C LYS A 78 8.98 11.52 4.96
N LYS A 79 9.51 12.59 5.54
CA LYS A 79 9.61 13.88 4.86
C LYS A 79 10.81 13.93 3.92
N GLU A 80 11.86 13.20 4.24
CA GLU A 80 13.07 13.13 3.42
C GLU A 80 12.78 12.40 2.11
N GLN A 81 13.01 13.07 0.99
CA GLN A 81 12.77 12.54 -0.34
C GLN A 81 14.06 11.96 -0.92
N GLN A 82 14.08 10.67 -1.24
CA GLN A 82 15.24 10.01 -1.82
C GLN A 82 14.92 9.22 -3.09
N ASN A 83 13.67 9.20 -3.49
CA ASN A 83 13.21 8.48 -4.68
C ASN A 83 12.77 9.46 -5.74
N ALA A 84 12.75 9.02 -7.00
CA ALA A 84 12.27 9.85 -8.11
C ALA A 84 10.81 10.26 -7.91
N LEU A 85 10.01 9.35 -7.36
CA LEU A 85 8.62 9.63 -7.02
C LEU A 85 8.55 10.17 -5.58
N PRO A 86 7.87 11.29 -5.33
CA PRO A 86 7.70 11.80 -3.97
C PRO A 86 7.05 10.79 -3.03
N ASN A 87 7.49 10.76 -1.77
CA ASN A 87 6.96 9.85 -0.78
C ASN A 87 5.46 10.04 -0.60
N GLY A 88 4.75 8.95 -0.38
CA GLY A 88 3.32 9.03 -0.22
C GLY A 88 2.61 7.70 -0.08
N LEU A 89 1.31 7.75 -0.29
CA LEU A 89 0.40 6.63 -0.19
C LEU A 89 0.07 6.09 -1.58
N ILE A 90 0.18 4.78 -1.72
CA ILE A 90 -0.27 4.06 -2.92
C ILE A 90 -1.37 3.12 -2.47
N CYS A 91 -2.57 3.25 -3.00
CA CYS A 91 -3.65 2.34 -2.64
C CYS A 91 -4.37 1.76 -3.85
N LEU A 92 -4.79 0.52 -3.66
CA LEU A 92 -5.61 -0.21 -4.63
C LEU A 92 -7.06 -0.02 -4.22
N LYS A 93 -7.86 0.53 -5.11
CA LYS A 93 -9.25 0.83 -4.87
C LYS A 93 -10.14 0.25 -5.95
N GLY A 94 -11.43 0.06 -5.63
CA GLY A 94 -12.42 -0.38 -6.60
C GLY A 94 -13.62 0.56 -6.63
N GLY A 95 -14.40 0.47 -7.70
CA GLY A 95 -15.64 1.23 -7.86
C GLY A 95 -15.44 2.70 -8.18
N GLU A 96 -16.43 3.51 -7.85
CA GLU A 96 -16.43 4.94 -8.10
C GLU A 96 -15.61 5.67 -7.04
N LEU A 97 -14.61 6.44 -7.49
CA LEU A 97 -13.67 7.12 -6.60
C LEU A 97 -13.75 8.64 -6.68
N GLN A 98 -14.59 9.19 -7.53
CA GLN A 98 -14.63 10.64 -7.78
C GLN A 98 -14.76 11.45 -6.51
N HIS A 99 -15.67 11.05 -5.62
CA HIS A 99 -15.88 11.75 -4.34
C HIS A 99 -14.70 11.62 -3.39
N GLU A 100 -14.06 10.45 -3.38
CA GLU A 100 -12.92 10.20 -2.52
C GLU A 100 -11.68 10.98 -2.96
N ILE A 101 -11.46 11.09 -4.28
CA ILE A 101 -10.29 11.75 -4.84
C ILE A 101 -10.43 13.27 -4.84
N LEU A 102 -11.64 13.79 -4.88
CA LEU A 102 -11.89 15.22 -5.02
C LEU A 102 -11.10 16.11 -4.04
N PRO A 103 -10.99 15.79 -2.75
CA PRO A 103 -10.15 16.59 -1.83
C PRO A 103 -8.67 16.59 -2.19
N PHE A 104 -8.21 15.63 -3.00
CA PHE A 104 -6.80 15.46 -3.35
C PHE A 104 -6.53 15.67 -4.83
N ARG A 105 -7.49 16.23 -5.58
CA ARG A 105 -7.44 16.34 -7.05
C ARG A 105 -6.19 17.02 -7.60
N ASN A 106 -5.58 17.90 -6.83
CA ASN A 106 -4.37 18.63 -7.25
C ASN A 106 -3.08 17.87 -6.92
N GLN A 107 -3.18 16.76 -6.19
CA GLN A 107 -2.04 15.97 -5.71
C GLN A 107 -2.11 14.52 -6.17
N ALA A 108 -3.30 13.93 -6.14
CA ALA A 108 -3.47 12.51 -6.40
C ALA A 108 -3.39 12.18 -7.88
N LEU A 109 -2.77 11.03 -8.17
CA LEU A 109 -2.76 10.43 -9.49
C LEU A 109 -3.56 9.13 -9.42
N SER A 110 -4.47 8.94 -10.37
CA SER A 110 -5.28 7.72 -10.45
C SER A 110 -5.01 7.00 -11.77
N LEU A 111 -4.76 5.69 -11.69
CA LEU A 111 -4.56 4.84 -12.85
C LEU A 111 -5.63 3.76 -12.88
N GLU A 112 -6.29 3.62 -14.02
CA GLU A 112 -7.29 2.57 -14.24
C GLU A 112 -6.56 1.25 -14.55
N LEU A 113 -6.76 0.22 -13.73
CA LEU A 113 -6.13 -1.07 -13.98
C LEU A 113 -6.70 -1.75 -15.21
N GLY A 114 -7.95 -1.46 -15.58
CA GLY A 114 -8.54 -1.94 -16.82
C GLY A 114 -7.81 -1.51 -18.09
N ASP A 115 -7.02 -0.43 -18.04
CA ASP A 115 -6.20 0.03 -19.16
C ASP A 115 -4.96 -0.85 -19.38
N TYR A 116 -4.55 -1.61 -18.38
CA TYR A 116 -3.34 -2.43 -18.40
C TYR A 116 -3.63 -3.92 -18.38
N PHE A 117 -4.76 -4.34 -17.81
CA PHE A 117 -5.14 -5.74 -17.67
C PHE A 117 -6.52 -5.95 -18.25
N LYS A 118 -6.69 -7.04 -19.03
CA LYS A 118 -7.92 -7.31 -19.77
C LYS A 118 -8.98 -8.05 -18.98
N GLU A 119 -8.59 -8.68 -17.87
CA GLU A 119 -9.52 -9.46 -17.05
C GLU A 119 -10.65 -8.59 -16.50
N GLU A 120 -11.86 -9.12 -16.49
CA GLU A 120 -13.07 -8.43 -16.03
C GLU A 120 -12.91 -7.83 -14.63
N PHE A 121 -12.18 -8.54 -13.77
CA PHE A 121 -11.90 -8.10 -12.39
C PHE A 121 -11.28 -6.70 -12.34
N PHE A 122 -10.40 -6.37 -13.29
CA PHE A 122 -9.66 -5.11 -13.26
C PHE A 122 -10.41 -3.90 -13.83
N LYS A 123 -11.56 -4.11 -14.47
CA LYS A 123 -12.31 -3.01 -15.09
C LYS A 123 -12.73 -1.93 -14.11
N THR A 124 -13.00 -2.32 -12.85
CA THR A 124 -13.42 -1.40 -11.79
C THR A 124 -12.32 -1.12 -10.77
N LYS A 125 -11.09 -1.59 -11.03
CA LYS A 125 -9.98 -1.45 -10.10
C LYS A 125 -9.06 -0.31 -10.52
N LYS A 126 -8.58 0.43 -9.54
CA LYS A 126 -7.73 1.62 -9.73
C LYS A 126 -6.57 1.61 -8.76
N VAL A 127 -5.46 2.18 -9.19
CA VAL A 127 -4.35 2.53 -8.30
C VAL A 127 -4.41 4.03 -8.07
N VAL A 128 -4.44 4.44 -6.83
CA VAL A 128 -4.43 5.86 -6.44
C VAL A 128 -3.14 6.14 -5.70
N TYR A 129 -2.40 7.13 -6.16
CA TYR A 129 -1.18 7.60 -5.52
C TYR A 129 -1.40 9.02 -5.01
N VAL A 130 -1.10 9.24 -3.73
CA VAL A 130 -1.21 10.54 -3.08
C VAL A 130 0.15 10.89 -2.47
N PRO A 131 0.88 11.87 -3.01
CA PRO A 131 2.11 12.33 -2.37
C PRO A 131 1.77 13.01 -1.04
N LEU A 132 2.50 12.69 -0.03
CA LEU A 132 2.34 13.20 1.32
C LEU A 132 3.68 13.73 1.85
#